data_2e07dc3489071e504a06f33e7c517c44
#
_entry.id   2e07dc3489071e504a06f33e7c517c44
#
_cell.length_a   1.000
_cell.length_b   1.000
_cell.length_c   1.000
_cell.angle_alpha   90.00
_cell.angle_beta   90.00
_cell.angle_gamma   90.00
#
_symmetry.space_group_name_H-M   'P 1'
#
loop_
_entity.id
_entity.type
_entity.pdbx_description
1 polymer ?
#
loop_
_entity_poly.entity_id
_entity_poly.type
_entity_poly.pdbx_seq_one_letter_code
_entity_poly.pdbx_strand_id
1 'polypeptide(L)'
;IKESSIPIKFPLFIKPITGGDSRGIDKNSLVFNFEEFTAKVLDIKLKLNTSSLVETYLAGKEYSVGIFEDSVDGSLRAMPIEIIVKKNIDGYCILDFDVKKNDEEEVVLVSDNEIFKKLSEIAKNSFIALGGKSLGRIDIKMDHLGEPHFVEANLMPGLRKGYFYRSCVLNLDMSYD
;
A
#
# COMPACT_ATOMS: atom_id res chain seq x y z
N ILE A 1 13.36 10.45 -22.12
CA ILE A 1 12.76 11.31 -21.09
C ILE A 1 13.85 12.29 -20.64
N LYS A 2 13.51 13.56 -20.43
CA LYS A 2 14.40 14.55 -19.84
C LYS A 2 13.99 14.76 -18.40
N GLU A 3 14.95 15.04 -17.52
CA GLU A 3 14.68 15.30 -16.09
C GLU A 3 13.66 16.44 -15.92
N SER A 4 13.78 17.49 -16.72
CA SER A 4 12.84 18.63 -16.73
C SER A 4 11.40 18.28 -17.11
N SER A 5 11.14 17.05 -17.58
CA SER A 5 9.78 16.56 -17.90
C SER A 5 9.11 15.85 -16.70
N ILE A 6 9.82 15.67 -15.59
CA ILE A 6 9.25 15.03 -14.39
C ILE A 6 8.57 16.12 -13.56
N PRO A 7 7.22 16.06 -13.37
CA PRO A 7 6.47 17.14 -12.72
C PRO A 7 6.53 17.12 -11.19
N ILE A 8 7.18 16.10 -10.60
CA ILE A 8 7.30 15.88 -9.14
C ILE A 8 8.76 15.80 -8.72
N LYS A 9 9.03 16.12 -7.45
CA LYS A 9 10.40 16.21 -6.91
C LYS A 9 10.87 14.87 -6.33
N PHE A 10 12.17 14.60 -6.40
CA PHE A 10 12.81 13.50 -5.69
C PHE A 10 12.75 13.68 -4.16
N PRO A 11 12.72 12.58 -3.39
CA PRO A 11 12.77 11.18 -3.83
C PRO A 11 11.44 10.70 -4.42
N LEU A 12 11.54 9.80 -5.41
CA LEU A 12 10.39 9.21 -6.11
C LEU A 12 10.32 7.72 -5.90
N PHE A 13 9.11 7.18 -5.90
CA PHE A 13 8.86 5.75 -5.87
C PHE A 13 8.38 5.26 -7.23
N ILE A 14 9.03 4.23 -7.78
CA ILE A 14 8.77 3.73 -9.12
C ILE A 14 8.32 2.28 -9.05
N LYS A 15 7.15 2.01 -9.59
CA LYS A 15 6.56 0.67 -9.64
C LYS A 15 5.96 0.38 -11.03
N PRO A 16 5.79 -0.90 -11.41
CA PRO A 16 5.05 -1.23 -12.64
C PRO A 16 3.61 -0.71 -12.56
N ILE A 17 3.06 -0.21 -13.68
CA ILE A 17 1.67 0.25 -13.73
C ILE A 17 0.67 -0.91 -13.70
N THR A 18 1.12 -2.11 -14.04
CA THR A 18 0.31 -3.34 -14.06
C THR A 18 1.02 -4.43 -13.28
N GLY A 19 0.26 -5.23 -12.58
CA GLY A 19 0.76 -6.34 -11.75
C GLY A 19 0.18 -6.27 -10.34
N GLY A 20 0.53 -7.25 -9.52
CA GLY A 20 0.17 -7.36 -8.12
C GLY A 20 1.31 -7.98 -7.30
N ASP A 21 1.06 -8.20 -6.00
CA ASP A 21 1.99 -8.86 -5.07
C ASP A 21 3.40 -8.24 -5.04
N SER A 22 3.51 -6.92 -5.13
CA SER A 22 4.79 -6.18 -5.17
C SER A 22 5.74 -6.61 -6.30
N ARG A 23 5.25 -7.26 -7.36
CA ARG A 23 6.07 -7.68 -8.49
C ARG A 23 6.73 -6.48 -9.16
N GLY A 24 8.07 -6.49 -9.23
CA GLY A 24 8.85 -5.40 -9.79
C GLY A 24 9.13 -4.25 -8.82
N ILE A 25 8.70 -4.39 -7.55
CA ILE A 25 9.08 -3.51 -6.45
C ILE A 25 10.24 -4.16 -5.70
N ASP A 26 11.33 -3.42 -5.56
CA ASP A 26 12.55 -3.83 -4.88
C ASP A 26 13.24 -2.59 -4.24
N LYS A 27 14.40 -2.79 -3.65
CA LYS A 27 15.20 -1.72 -3.03
C LYS A 27 15.55 -0.55 -3.98
N ASN A 28 15.57 -0.79 -5.29
CA ASN A 28 15.83 0.24 -6.30
C ASN A 28 14.56 0.97 -6.76
N SER A 29 13.40 0.65 -6.18
CA SER A 29 12.14 1.33 -6.50
C SER A 29 12.07 2.74 -5.91
N LEU A 30 12.83 3.02 -4.84
CA LEU A 30 13.03 4.36 -4.29
C LEU A 30 14.26 4.98 -4.94
N VAL A 31 14.06 6.11 -5.64
CA VAL A 31 15.11 6.79 -6.42
C VAL A 31 15.28 8.25 -5.98
N PHE A 32 16.51 8.71 -5.96
CA PHE A 32 16.88 10.02 -5.43
C PHE A 32 17.37 11.00 -6.49
N ASN A 33 17.63 10.52 -7.70
CA ASN A 33 18.12 11.32 -8.82
C ASN A 33 17.66 10.75 -10.17
N PHE A 34 17.93 11.50 -11.25
CA PHE A 34 17.47 11.14 -12.58
C PHE A 34 18.17 9.91 -13.16
N GLU A 35 19.40 9.61 -12.75
CA GLU A 35 20.13 8.42 -13.20
C GLU A 35 19.47 7.15 -12.65
N GLU A 36 19.23 7.10 -11.35
CA GLU A 36 18.50 5.99 -10.68
C GLU A 36 17.08 5.84 -11.24
N PHE A 37 16.39 6.95 -11.44
CA PHE A 37 15.07 6.99 -12.09
C PHE A 37 15.10 6.31 -13.46
N THR A 38 16.05 6.70 -14.32
CA THR A 38 16.16 6.15 -15.67
C THR A 38 16.48 4.67 -15.64
N ALA A 39 17.40 4.26 -14.78
CA ALA A 39 17.78 2.86 -14.61
C ALA A 39 16.57 2.00 -14.18
N LYS A 40 15.78 2.46 -13.19
CA LYS A 40 14.63 1.70 -12.71
C LYS A 40 13.51 1.62 -13.75
N VAL A 41 13.21 2.70 -14.47
CA VAL A 41 12.21 2.70 -15.54
C VAL A 41 12.60 1.72 -16.65
N LEU A 42 13.87 1.69 -17.05
CA LEU A 42 14.37 0.74 -18.04
C LEU A 42 14.32 -0.71 -17.54
N ASP A 43 14.67 -0.95 -16.29
CA ASP A 43 14.59 -2.28 -15.68
C ASP A 43 13.15 -2.84 -15.72
N ILE A 44 12.17 -2.04 -15.32
CA ILE A 44 10.74 -2.41 -15.40
C ILE A 44 10.35 -2.70 -16.86
N LYS A 45 10.74 -1.84 -17.79
CA LYS A 45 10.41 -2.02 -19.20
C LYS A 45 11.00 -3.29 -19.78
N LEU A 46 12.26 -3.60 -19.47
CA LEU A 46 12.96 -4.76 -20.02
C LEU A 46 12.49 -6.08 -19.39
N LYS A 47 12.30 -6.09 -18.06
CA LYS A 47 11.94 -7.33 -17.34
C LYS A 47 10.45 -7.66 -17.41
N LEU A 48 9.58 -6.64 -17.38
CA LEU A 48 8.14 -6.84 -17.25
C LEU A 48 7.35 -6.38 -18.48
N ASN A 49 8.01 -5.76 -19.45
CA ASN A 49 7.40 -5.21 -20.68
C ASN A 49 6.18 -4.33 -20.42
N THR A 50 6.20 -3.54 -19.34
CA THR A 50 5.12 -2.63 -18.95
C THR A 50 5.64 -1.19 -18.77
N SER A 51 4.74 -0.24 -18.61
CA SER A 51 5.06 1.13 -18.22
C SER A 51 5.30 1.23 -16.71
N SER A 52 5.99 2.30 -16.30
CA SER A 52 6.22 2.60 -14.89
C SER A 52 5.22 3.66 -14.40
N LEU A 53 4.69 3.46 -13.21
CA LEU A 53 4.02 4.48 -12.41
C LEU A 53 5.08 5.15 -11.55
N VAL A 54 5.07 6.48 -11.53
CA VAL A 54 6.03 7.31 -10.78
C VAL A 54 5.25 8.13 -9.77
N GLU A 55 5.58 7.96 -8.51
CA GLU A 55 4.87 8.59 -7.38
C GLU A 55 5.86 9.33 -6.48
N THR A 56 5.37 10.33 -5.75
CA THR A 56 6.11 10.90 -4.62
C THR A 56 6.32 9.83 -3.57
N TYR A 57 7.54 9.72 -3.02
CA TYR A 57 7.78 8.79 -1.91
C TYR A 57 7.08 9.26 -0.64
N LEU A 58 6.25 8.41 -0.08
CA LEU A 58 5.57 8.62 1.19
C LEU A 58 6.42 8.02 2.31
N ALA A 59 6.97 8.87 3.19
CA ALA A 59 7.96 8.47 4.19
C ALA A 59 7.36 8.00 5.52
N GLY A 60 6.05 8.17 5.72
CA GLY A 60 5.37 7.83 6.95
C GLY A 60 4.96 6.37 7.07
N LYS A 61 4.12 6.10 8.06
CA LYS A 61 3.59 4.78 8.38
C LYS A 61 2.74 4.20 7.26
N GLU A 62 2.73 2.89 7.16
CA GLU A 62 1.94 2.15 6.17
C GLU A 62 0.80 1.39 6.83
N TYR A 63 -0.36 1.41 6.18
CA TYR A 63 -1.58 0.81 6.68
C TYR A 63 -2.27 0.00 5.60
N SER A 64 -2.96 -1.04 6.02
CA SER A 64 -3.87 -1.78 5.17
C SER A 64 -5.25 -1.80 5.83
N VAL A 65 -6.28 -1.48 5.07
CA VAL A 65 -7.65 -1.40 5.59
C VAL A 65 -8.52 -2.42 4.89
N GLY A 66 -8.86 -3.49 5.60
CA GLY A 66 -9.89 -4.41 5.16
C GLY A 66 -11.26 -3.73 5.18
N ILE A 67 -12.06 -3.96 4.17
CA ILE A 67 -13.44 -3.46 4.08
C ILE A 67 -14.35 -4.61 3.73
N PHE A 68 -15.47 -4.71 4.42
CA PHE A 68 -16.57 -5.55 3.98
C PHE A 68 -17.94 -4.87 4.20
N GLU A 69 -18.90 -5.26 3.40
CA GLU A 69 -20.28 -4.84 3.52
C GLU A 69 -21.02 -5.78 4.49
N ASP A 70 -21.57 -5.24 5.55
CA ASP A 70 -22.35 -6.01 6.52
C ASP A 70 -23.64 -6.50 5.86
N SER A 71 -23.87 -7.81 5.91
CA SER A 71 -25.02 -8.44 5.27
C SER A 71 -26.37 -8.11 5.93
N VAL A 72 -26.35 -7.55 7.14
CA VAL A 72 -27.56 -7.24 7.92
C VAL A 72 -28.10 -5.86 7.55
N ASP A 73 -27.24 -4.86 7.51
CA ASP A 73 -27.65 -3.46 7.32
C ASP A 73 -27.02 -2.79 6.07
N GLY A 74 -26.18 -3.50 5.34
CA GLY A 74 -25.48 -2.98 4.16
C GLY A 74 -24.40 -1.95 4.48
N SER A 75 -24.08 -1.73 5.74
CA SER A 75 -23.03 -0.77 6.13
C SER A 75 -21.63 -1.28 5.81
N LEU A 76 -20.74 -0.35 5.42
CA LEU A 76 -19.33 -0.70 5.23
C LEU A 76 -18.59 -0.67 6.56
N ARG A 77 -18.00 -1.80 6.92
CA ARG A 77 -17.05 -1.92 8.03
C ARG A 77 -15.64 -1.77 7.51
N ALA A 78 -14.88 -0.85 8.09
CA ALA A 78 -13.46 -0.67 7.81
C ALA A 78 -12.63 -1.16 9.00
N MET A 79 -11.56 -1.89 8.70
CA MET A 79 -10.74 -2.60 9.66
C MET A 79 -9.26 -2.25 9.43
N PRO A 80 -8.80 -1.07 9.89
CA PRO A 80 -7.42 -0.63 9.73
C PRO A 80 -6.45 -1.48 10.55
N ILE A 81 -5.31 -1.78 9.94
CA ILE A 81 -4.12 -2.33 10.60
C ILE A 81 -2.90 -1.54 10.17
N GLU A 82 -1.92 -1.39 11.06
CA GLU A 82 -0.62 -0.80 10.76
C GLU A 82 0.35 -1.90 10.33
N ILE A 83 1.09 -1.65 9.26
CA ILE A 83 2.14 -2.54 8.76
C ILE A 83 3.48 -1.92 9.11
N ILE A 84 4.21 -2.56 9.99
CA ILE A 84 5.51 -2.09 10.48
C ILE A 84 6.60 -2.84 9.71
N VAL A 85 7.31 -2.11 8.86
CA VAL A 85 8.46 -2.62 8.10
C VAL A 85 9.74 -2.09 8.72
N LYS A 86 10.74 -2.95 8.89
CA LYS A 86 12.06 -2.53 9.34
C LYS A 86 12.69 -1.58 8.31
N LYS A 87 13.33 -0.53 8.81
CA LYS A 87 14.10 0.36 7.96
C LYS A 87 15.27 -0.39 7.35
N ASN A 88 15.50 -0.14 6.05
CA ASN A 88 16.72 -0.60 5.39
C ASN A 88 17.96 0.16 5.92
N ILE A 89 19.13 -0.17 5.41
CA ILE A 89 20.40 0.43 5.82
C ILE A 89 20.43 1.96 5.61
N ASP A 90 19.65 2.46 4.66
CA ASP A 90 19.55 3.88 4.31
C ASP A 90 18.46 4.61 5.11
N GLY A 91 17.76 3.90 6.02
CA GLY A 91 16.73 4.46 6.89
C GLY A 91 15.33 4.54 6.30
N TYR A 92 15.06 3.92 5.14
CA TYR A 92 13.76 3.91 4.46
C TYR A 92 12.99 2.62 4.68
N CYS A 93 11.65 2.73 4.76
CA CYS A 93 10.76 1.57 4.82
C CYS A 93 10.21 1.28 3.42
N ILE A 94 10.55 0.10 2.88
CA ILE A 94 10.06 -0.38 1.59
C ILE A 94 9.42 -1.75 1.82
N LEU A 95 8.10 -1.84 1.59
CA LEU A 95 7.36 -3.09 1.65
C LEU A 95 7.46 -3.77 0.28
N ASP A 96 8.60 -4.38 0.01
CA ASP A 96 8.88 -5.06 -1.24
C ASP A 96 8.40 -6.52 -1.26
N PHE A 97 8.67 -7.19 -2.37
CA PHE A 97 8.29 -8.59 -2.56
C PHE A 97 8.97 -9.53 -1.56
N ASP A 98 10.26 -9.31 -1.24
CA ASP A 98 11.02 -10.20 -0.37
C ASP A 98 10.56 -10.06 1.09
N VAL A 99 10.29 -8.84 1.57
CA VAL A 99 9.70 -8.58 2.90
C VAL A 99 8.38 -9.32 3.06
N LYS A 100 7.45 -9.17 2.10
CA LYS A 100 6.14 -9.86 2.12
C LYS A 100 6.26 -11.38 2.04
N LYS A 101 7.19 -11.88 1.22
CA LYS A 101 7.39 -13.32 1.03
C LYS A 101 7.94 -14.00 2.28
N ASN A 102 8.80 -13.30 3.01
CA ASN A 102 9.47 -13.82 4.19
C ASN A 102 8.69 -13.54 5.48
N ASP A 103 7.55 -12.82 5.41
CA ASP A 103 6.72 -12.39 6.56
C ASP A 103 7.57 -11.61 7.60
N GLU A 104 8.41 -10.69 7.11
CA GLU A 104 9.35 -9.91 7.92
C GLU A 104 8.74 -8.63 8.49
N GLU A 105 7.52 -8.28 8.06
CA GLU A 105 6.76 -7.17 8.61
C GLU A 105 5.96 -7.59 9.85
N GLU A 106 5.79 -6.65 10.76
CA GLU A 106 4.88 -6.78 11.89
C GLU A 106 3.54 -6.12 11.54
N VAL A 107 2.42 -6.74 11.95
CA VAL A 107 1.08 -6.23 11.72
C VAL A 107 0.37 -6.05 13.06
N VAL A 108 -0.05 -4.82 13.34
CA VAL A 108 -0.67 -4.46 14.62
C VAL A 108 -1.97 -3.68 14.43
N LEU A 109 -2.82 -3.66 15.47
CA LEU A 109 -4.00 -2.81 15.52
C LEU A 109 -3.62 -1.32 15.51
N VAL A 110 -4.43 -0.52 14.86
CA VAL A 110 -4.36 0.94 14.96
C VAL A 110 -4.98 1.38 16.28
N SER A 111 -4.15 1.75 17.24
CA SER A 111 -4.58 2.14 18.59
C SER A 111 -5.03 3.60 18.71
N ASP A 112 -4.57 4.48 17.82
CA ASP A 112 -4.96 5.89 17.80
C ASP A 112 -6.34 6.05 17.12
N ASN A 113 -7.32 6.54 17.89
CA ASN A 113 -8.69 6.69 17.43
C ASN A 113 -8.87 7.71 16.30
N GLU A 114 -8.09 8.79 16.28
CA GLU A 114 -8.18 9.81 15.22
C GLU A 114 -7.59 9.29 13.91
N ILE A 115 -6.47 8.59 13.99
CA ILE A 115 -5.87 7.90 12.85
C ILE A 115 -6.83 6.81 12.33
N PHE A 116 -7.38 5.99 13.23
CA PHE A 116 -8.35 4.96 12.87
C PHE A 116 -9.53 5.53 12.06
N LYS A 117 -10.12 6.65 12.51
CA LYS A 117 -11.22 7.31 11.82
C LYS A 117 -10.81 7.83 10.44
N LYS A 118 -9.69 8.55 10.34
CA LYS A 118 -9.16 9.07 9.07
C LYS A 118 -8.92 7.94 8.06
N LEU A 119 -8.27 6.86 8.46
CA LEU A 119 -8.01 5.70 7.62
C LEU A 119 -9.30 5.02 7.15
N SER A 120 -10.25 4.84 8.09
CA SER A 120 -11.55 4.24 7.78
C SER A 120 -12.36 5.06 6.78
N GLU A 121 -12.34 6.38 6.91
CA GLU A 121 -13.04 7.31 6.01
C GLU A 121 -12.44 7.27 4.59
N ILE A 122 -11.11 7.42 4.47
CA ILE A 122 -10.42 7.35 3.19
C ILE A 122 -10.68 6.00 2.52
N ALA A 123 -10.56 4.91 3.27
CA ALA A 123 -10.74 3.58 2.73
C ALA A 123 -12.18 3.35 2.21
N LYS A 124 -13.21 3.72 3.00
CA LYS A 124 -14.61 3.61 2.58
C LYS A 124 -14.91 4.46 1.36
N ASN A 125 -14.46 5.71 1.36
CA ASN A 125 -14.67 6.63 0.23
C ASN A 125 -13.99 6.13 -1.03
N SER A 126 -12.75 5.62 -0.94
CA SER A 126 -12.03 5.03 -2.07
C SER A 126 -12.74 3.78 -2.59
N PHE A 127 -13.18 2.90 -1.69
CA PHE A 127 -13.91 1.69 -2.05
C PHE A 127 -15.19 1.98 -2.81
N ILE A 128 -15.99 2.94 -2.32
CA ILE A 128 -17.22 3.38 -2.98
C ILE A 128 -16.93 4.02 -4.35
N ALA A 129 -15.95 4.93 -4.40
CA ALA A 129 -15.58 5.65 -5.63
C ALA A 129 -15.10 4.71 -6.75
N LEU A 130 -14.47 3.59 -6.37
CA LEU A 130 -14.00 2.55 -7.29
C LEU A 130 -15.09 1.52 -7.63
N GLY A 131 -16.31 1.68 -7.13
CA GLY A 131 -17.42 0.75 -7.35
C GLY A 131 -17.25 -0.59 -6.64
N GLY A 132 -16.47 -0.63 -5.55
CA GLY A 132 -16.28 -1.83 -4.73
C GLY A 132 -17.58 -2.40 -4.21
N LYS A 133 -17.67 -3.71 -4.12
CA LYS A 133 -18.83 -4.47 -3.62
C LYS A 133 -18.36 -5.58 -2.70
N SER A 134 -19.18 -5.91 -1.72
CA SER A 134 -19.02 -6.99 -0.76
C SER A 134 -17.77 -6.86 0.12
N LEU A 135 -16.58 -6.96 -0.44
CA LEU A 135 -15.32 -6.88 0.31
C LEU A 135 -14.18 -6.30 -0.53
N GLY A 136 -13.19 -5.74 0.14
CA GLY A 136 -12.00 -5.20 -0.50
C GLY A 136 -10.91 -4.86 0.52
N ARG A 137 -9.76 -4.40 0.02
CA ARG A 137 -8.66 -3.91 0.83
C ARG A 137 -8.11 -2.65 0.19
N ILE A 138 -7.94 -1.63 1.00
CA ILE A 138 -7.34 -0.36 0.60
C ILE A 138 -6.03 -0.20 1.34
N ASP A 139 -4.94 0.00 0.62
CA ASP A 139 -3.62 0.23 1.18
C ASP A 139 -3.36 1.75 1.20
N ILE A 140 -2.92 2.25 2.35
CA ILE A 140 -2.76 3.67 2.66
C ILE A 140 -1.38 3.88 3.26
N LYS A 141 -0.70 4.97 2.87
CA LYS A 141 0.59 5.35 3.45
C LYS A 141 0.57 6.81 3.84
N MET A 142 1.19 7.13 4.96
CA MET A 142 1.31 8.53 5.41
C MET A 142 2.49 9.21 4.75
N ASP A 143 2.37 10.51 4.53
CA ASP A 143 3.51 11.36 4.19
C ASP A 143 4.35 11.72 5.44
N HIS A 144 5.33 12.57 5.24
CA HIS A 144 6.21 13.04 6.32
C HIS A 144 5.52 13.97 7.34
N LEU A 145 4.33 14.47 7.02
CA LEU A 145 3.51 15.31 7.90
C LEU A 145 2.47 14.46 8.68
N GLY A 146 2.37 13.16 8.38
CA GLY A 146 1.39 12.27 8.97
C GLY A 146 0.02 12.33 8.32
N GLU A 147 -0.10 12.91 7.11
CA GLU A 147 -1.34 12.87 6.34
C GLU A 147 -1.43 11.58 5.53
N PRO A 148 -2.59 10.89 5.59
CA PRO A 148 -2.79 9.61 4.90
C PRO A 148 -3.11 9.80 3.42
N HIS A 149 -2.45 9.01 2.58
CA HIS A 149 -2.64 8.97 1.13
C HIS A 149 -3.04 7.57 0.67
N PHE A 150 -4.03 7.50 -0.22
CA PHE A 150 -4.37 6.27 -0.93
C PHE A 150 -3.18 5.80 -1.78
N VAL A 151 -2.86 4.51 -1.71
CA VAL A 151 -1.79 3.89 -2.48
C VAL A 151 -2.33 2.93 -3.53
N GLU A 152 -3.17 1.98 -3.12
CA GLU A 152 -3.80 1.03 -4.03
C GLU A 152 -5.09 0.44 -3.46
N ALA A 153 -5.92 -0.13 -4.34
CA ALA A 153 -7.11 -0.89 -3.98
C ALA A 153 -7.03 -2.31 -4.51
N ASN A 154 -7.32 -3.26 -3.63
CA ASN A 154 -7.50 -4.67 -3.96
C ASN A 154 -8.98 -5.01 -3.79
N LEU A 155 -9.76 -4.91 -4.87
CA LEU A 155 -11.21 -5.17 -4.85
C LEU A 155 -11.57 -6.67 -4.83
N MET A 156 -10.56 -7.53 -4.98
CA MET A 156 -10.62 -8.97 -4.75
C MET A 156 -9.39 -9.40 -3.93
N PRO A 157 -9.33 -9.04 -2.64
CA PRO A 157 -8.18 -9.38 -1.81
C PRO A 157 -8.11 -10.89 -1.60
N GLY A 158 -6.87 -11.41 -1.52
CA GLY A 158 -6.67 -12.81 -1.16
C GLY A 158 -7.22 -13.09 0.24
N LEU A 159 -7.99 -14.18 0.38
CA LEU A 159 -8.55 -14.61 1.66
C LEU A 159 -7.61 -15.51 2.48
N ARG A 160 -6.38 -15.74 2.02
CA ARG A 160 -5.34 -16.41 2.82
C ARG A 160 -4.96 -15.56 4.03
N LYS A 161 -4.10 -16.06 4.92
CA LYS A 161 -3.58 -15.35 6.11
C LYS A 161 -2.70 -14.14 5.79
N GLY A 162 -3.17 -13.30 4.87
CA GLY A 162 -2.58 -12.02 4.49
C GLY A 162 -3.26 -10.83 5.19
N TYR A 163 -3.09 -9.63 4.67
CA TYR A 163 -3.54 -8.41 5.35
C TYR A 163 -5.05 -8.29 5.52
N PHE A 164 -5.86 -8.74 4.54
CA PHE A 164 -7.31 -8.73 4.71
C PHE A 164 -7.74 -9.62 5.88
N TYR A 165 -7.22 -10.85 5.94
CA TYR A 165 -7.45 -11.76 7.05
C TYR A 165 -6.99 -11.18 8.39
N ARG A 166 -5.75 -10.64 8.44
CA ARG A 166 -5.21 -10.01 9.67
C ARG A 166 -6.05 -8.82 10.12
N SER A 167 -6.61 -8.03 9.18
CA SER A 167 -7.56 -6.96 9.48
C SER A 167 -8.82 -7.50 10.18
N CYS A 168 -9.40 -8.60 9.69
CA CYS A 168 -10.56 -9.24 10.31
C CYS A 168 -10.24 -9.77 11.70
N VAL A 169 -9.16 -10.53 11.84
CA VAL A 169 -8.77 -11.11 13.14
C VAL A 169 -8.54 -10.03 14.19
N LEU A 170 -7.74 -9.02 13.86
CA LEU A 170 -7.34 -8.00 14.84
C LEU A 170 -8.48 -7.05 15.21
N ASN A 171 -9.39 -6.72 14.28
CA ASN A 171 -10.46 -5.76 14.54
C ASN A 171 -11.78 -6.39 15.01
N LEU A 172 -12.04 -7.65 14.68
CA LEU A 172 -13.33 -8.30 14.89
C LEU A 172 -13.23 -9.59 15.70
N ASP A 173 -12.03 -9.97 16.13
CA ASP A 173 -11.77 -11.24 16.86
C ASP A 173 -12.28 -12.48 16.08
N MET A 174 -12.19 -12.43 14.75
CA MET A 174 -12.61 -13.53 13.86
C MET A 174 -11.53 -14.60 13.76
N SER A 175 -11.92 -15.87 13.69
CA SER A 175 -11.02 -16.97 13.32
C SER A 175 -10.95 -17.13 11.80
N TYR A 176 -10.02 -17.97 11.32
CA TYR A 176 -9.92 -18.29 9.89
C TYR A 176 -10.99 -19.31 9.46
N ASP A 177 -11.42 -20.14 10.39
CA ASP A 177 -12.43 -21.16 10.22
C ASP A 177 -13.82 -20.58 10.50
#